data_4d0530c39a4000e6af6e2796d8cf6117
#
_entry.id   4d0530c39a4000e6af6e2796d8cf6117
#
_cell.length_a   1.000
_cell.length_b   1.000
_cell.length_c   1.000
_cell.angle_alpha   90.00
_cell.angle_beta   90.00
_cell.angle_gamma   90.00
#
_symmetry.space_group_name_H-M   'P 1'
#
loop_
_entity.id
_entity.type
_entity.pdbx_description
1 polymer ?
#
loop_
_entity_poly.entity_id
_entity_poly.type
_entity_poly.pdbx_seq_one_letter_code
_entity_poly.pdbx_strand_id
1 'polypeptide(L)'
;MFISNNISTENLESYERIGVGFSGGLDSHVLLSSLSISIQDTSKLVAIHINHGISKECDLWEKKCKDMAHDLGVSFYTTKLDLQNSSVSEDILREARYKAFQEWAQEGDLICTAHHKDDQLETIFFRLMRGTGIEGLKGIPAWRKSSGLSYFRPFLDFTKKELLEYALINKMEWIEDESNFDIKFSRNFIRNSVFPLLVKYWPGFGKSLQFLSKEASYSQSILDEISKNDLESCRLDSSQELSVPKVSMFSRHRIRNLLYRWLTESSSIRLSVKQSEEIINLLIQKKESLDHVILISSKDNNNSHDLRMFRQVLYLLPREYCTVLDQFEESEWNLKNDLHLPTGKIGFKETKGKGLSLIHASKKITVRGREGGERCKPFGRDRSQKLKKLLQESDVSPWLRDRLPLIYVDKELAAVADLWVCDKFHTHPEETGITFSWTDNINE
;
A
#
# COMPACT_ATOMS: atom_id res chain seq x y z
N MET A 1 17.60 -35.32 0.07
CA MET A 1 16.42 -35.94 0.70
C MET A 1 15.85 -35.15 1.88
N PHE A 2 16.66 -34.50 2.71
CA PHE A 2 16.18 -33.83 3.93
C PHE A 2 15.33 -32.57 3.65
N ILE A 3 15.66 -31.79 2.65
CA ILE A 3 14.97 -30.50 2.35
C ILE A 3 13.76 -30.72 1.44
N SER A 4 13.85 -31.62 0.46
CA SER A 4 12.78 -31.92 -0.47
C SER A 4 11.48 -32.45 0.18
N ASN A 5 11.61 -33.14 1.33
CA ASN A 5 10.45 -33.67 2.05
C ASN A 5 9.74 -32.65 2.97
N ASN A 6 10.33 -31.46 3.18
CA ASN A 6 9.80 -30.43 4.07
C ASN A 6 9.36 -29.14 3.34
N ILE A 7 9.66 -29.03 2.04
CA ILE A 7 9.08 -27.97 1.19
C ILE A 7 7.80 -28.56 0.58
N SER A 8 6.64 -28.01 0.94
CA SER A 8 5.40 -28.33 0.24
C SER A 8 5.53 -27.84 -1.23
N THR A 9 5.95 -28.73 -2.12
CA THR A 9 6.16 -28.42 -3.55
C THR A 9 4.86 -28.28 -4.32
N GLU A 10 3.75 -28.85 -3.82
CA GLU A 10 2.43 -28.78 -4.45
C GLU A 10 1.99 -27.34 -4.75
N ASN A 11 2.33 -26.40 -3.87
CA ASN A 11 2.01 -24.97 -4.10
C ASN A 11 2.99 -24.29 -5.07
N LEU A 12 4.18 -24.83 -5.31
CA LEU A 12 5.19 -24.21 -6.17
C LEU A 12 4.91 -24.46 -7.65
N GLU A 13 4.34 -25.61 -7.98
CA GLU A 13 4.05 -25.99 -9.36
C GLU A 13 2.96 -25.14 -10.02
N SER A 14 2.14 -24.47 -9.21
CA SER A 14 1.09 -23.56 -9.69
C SER A 14 1.63 -22.25 -10.29
N TYR A 15 2.88 -21.89 -10.01
CA TYR A 15 3.51 -20.70 -10.55
C TYR A 15 4.06 -20.92 -11.95
N GLU A 16 4.01 -19.86 -12.77
CA GLU A 16 4.52 -19.93 -14.15
C GLU A 16 6.05 -20.01 -14.16
N ARG A 17 6.71 -19.14 -13.36
CA ARG A 17 8.17 -19.14 -13.20
C ARG A 17 8.52 -18.95 -11.73
N ILE A 18 9.66 -19.51 -11.35
CA ILE A 18 10.18 -19.45 -9.99
C ILE A 18 11.60 -18.86 -10.03
N GLY A 19 11.72 -17.60 -9.65
CA GLY A 19 13.00 -16.93 -9.51
C GLY A 19 13.65 -17.25 -8.16
N VAL A 20 14.89 -17.69 -8.16
CA VAL A 20 15.67 -17.93 -6.95
C VAL A 20 16.71 -16.84 -6.81
N GLY A 21 16.64 -16.04 -5.74
CA GLY A 21 17.69 -15.05 -5.43
C GLY A 21 19.02 -15.75 -5.18
N PHE A 22 19.95 -15.65 -6.14
CA PHE A 22 21.16 -16.45 -6.21
C PHE A 22 22.42 -15.59 -6.10
N SER A 23 23.06 -15.61 -4.93
CA SER A 23 24.34 -14.89 -4.71
C SER A 23 25.57 -15.74 -4.97
N GLY A 24 25.41 -17.05 -5.21
CA GLY A 24 26.52 -18.02 -5.28
C GLY A 24 27.06 -18.44 -3.91
N GLY A 25 26.62 -17.82 -2.82
CA GLY A 25 26.95 -18.24 -1.47
C GLY A 25 26.22 -19.52 -1.05
N LEU A 26 26.72 -20.15 0.04
CA LEU A 26 26.22 -21.43 0.58
C LEU A 26 24.69 -21.55 0.56
N ASP A 27 24.01 -20.64 1.24
CA ASP A 27 22.57 -20.76 1.50
C ASP A 27 21.74 -20.69 0.19
N SER A 28 22.13 -19.78 -0.72
CA SER A 28 21.48 -19.61 -2.02
C SER A 28 21.75 -20.77 -2.98
N HIS A 29 22.95 -21.38 -2.90
CA HIS A 29 23.28 -22.53 -3.71
C HIS A 29 22.53 -23.79 -3.23
N VAL A 30 22.47 -24.02 -1.91
CA VAL A 30 21.64 -25.09 -1.34
C VAL A 30 20.18 -24.93 -1.72
N LEU A 31 19.65 -23.68 -1.72
CA LEU A 31 18.27 -23.42 -2.14
C LEU A 31 18.04 -23.78 -3.61
N LEU A 32 18.91 -23.30 -4.50
CA LEU A 32 18.78 -23.56 -5.93
C LEU A 32 18.83 -25.07 -6.24
N SER A 33 19.84 -25.76 -5.67
CA SER A 33 20.00 -27.20 -5.79
C SER A 33 18.80 -27.98 -5.22
N SER A 34 18.27 -27.57 -4.08
CA SER A 34 17.12 -28.25 -3.47
C SER A 34 15.86 -28.11 -4.31
N LEU A 35 15.63 -26.92 -4.88
CA LEU A 35 14.48 -26.67 -5.74
C LEU A 35 14.62 -27.39 -7.09
N SER A 36 15.83 -27.46 -7.67
CA SER A 36 16.04 -28.18 -8.95
C SER A 36 15.77 -29.70 -8.82
N ILE A 37 15.91 -30.27 -7.63
CA ILE A 37 15.59 -31.66 -7.35
C ILE A 37 14.09 -31.85 -7.03
N SER A 38 13.45 -30.85 -6.41
CA SER A 38 12.10 -31.00 -5.87
C SER A 38 11.00 -30.61 -6.85
N ILE A 39 11.28 -29.76 -7.85
CA ILE A 39 10.34 -29.29 -8.86
C ILE A 39 10.41 -30.22 -10.08
N GLN A 40 9.25 -30.68 -10.55
CA GLN A 40 9.20 -31.62 -11.69
C GLN A 40 9.69 -30.98 -12.99
N ASP A 41 9.34 -29.73 -13.24
CA ASP A 41 9.75 -28.96 -14.42
C ASP A 41 10.78 -27.90 -14.06
N THR A 42 12.06 -28.27 -14.18
CA THR A 42 13.19 -27.34 -13.91
C THR A 42 13.26 -26.16 -14.87
N SER A 43 12.57 -26.21 -16.02
CA SER A 43 12.53 -25.10 -16.96
C SER A 43 11.84 -23.85 -16.38
N LYS A 44 11.00 -24.03 -15.38
CA LYS A 44 10.37 -22.93 -14.62
C LYS A 44 11.34 -22.22 -13.66
N LEU A 45 12.47 -22.84 -13.31
CA LEU A 45 13.44 -22.26 -12.41
C LEU A 45 14.39 -21.28 -13.10
N VAL A 46 14.60 -20.15 -12.45
CA VAL A 46 15.56 -19.12 -12.89
C VAL A 46 16.42 -18.68 -11.72
N ALA A 47 17.73 -18.85 -11.80
CA ALA A 47 18.68 -18.28 -10.86
C ALA A 47 18.84 -16.78 -11.14
N ILE A 48 18.43 -15.93 -10.22
CA ILE A 48 18.51 -14.46 -10.34
C ILE A 48 19.71 -13.97 -9.56
N HIS A 49 20.76 -13.58 -10.27
CA HIS A 49 21.97 -13.00 -9.70
C HIS A 49 21.94 -11.47 -9.82
N ILE A 50 22.37 -10.78 -8.76
CA ILE A 50 22.42 -9.31 -8.73
C ILE A 50 23.88 -8.94 -8.48
N ASN A 51 24.52 -8.41 -9.52
CA ASN A 51 25.87 -7.91 -9.45
C ASN A 51 25.86 -6.47 -8.90
N HIS A 52 26.29 -6.33 -7.65
CA HIS A 52 26.27 -5.03 -6.94
C HIS A 52 27.38 -4.07 -7.38
N GLY A 53 28.37 -4.53 -8.17
CA GLY A 53 29.47 -3.69 -8.66
C GLY A 53 30.45 -3.19 -7.58
N ILE A 54 30.37 -3.68 -6.35
CA ILE A 54 31.14 -3.15 -5.20
C ILE A 54 32.53 -3.81 -5.09
N SER A 55 32.60 -5.12 -5.30
CA SER A 55 33.87 -5.87 -5.26
C SER A 55 34.55 -5.88 -6.62
N LYS A 56 35.86 -5.91 -6.61
CA LYS A 56 36.66 -6.09 -7.84
C LYS A 56 36.44 -7.46 -8.49
N GLU A 57 35.90 -8.41 -7.75
CA GLU A 57 35.66 -9.80 -8.17
C GLU A 57 34.20 -10.06 -8.62
N CYS A 58 33.33 -9.05 -8.63
CA CYS A 58 31.93 -9.26 -8.93
C CYS A 58 31.70 -9.92 -10.30
N ASP A 59 32.48 -9.58 -11.33
CA ASP A 59 32.32 -10.19 -12.66
C ASP A 59 32.78 -11.66 -12.67
N LEU A 60 33.79 -12.00 -11.85
CA LEU A 60 34.22 -13.38 -11.66
C LEU A 60 33.16 -14.19 -10.89
N TRP A 61 32.57 -13.60 -9.87
CA TRP A 61 31.48 -14.23 -9.11
C TRP A 61 30.23 -14.43 -9.97
N GLU A 62 29.88 -13.46 -10.80
CA GLU A 62 28.79 -13.60 -11.76
C GLU A 62 29.00 -14.78 -12.70
N LYS A 63 30.23 -14.92 -13.25
CA LYS A 63 30.57 -16.07 -14.11
C LYS A 63 30.44 -17.39 -13.35
N LYS A 64 31.00 -17.50 -12.14
CA LYS A 64 30.85 -18.71 -11.29
C LYS A 64 29.39 -19.04 -11.00
N CYS A 65 28.58 -18.03 -10.68
CA CYS A 65 27.14 -18.23 -10.46
C CYS A 65 26.44 -18.76 -11.71
N LYS A 66 26.81 -18.27 -12.89
CA LYS A 66 26.27 -18.77 -14.16
C LYS A 66 26.66 -20.23 -14.39
N ASP A 67 27.91 -20.59 -14.15
CA ASP A 67 28.40 -21.96 -14.31
C ASP A 67 27.66 -22.91 -13.33
N MET A 68 27.54 -22.52 -12.03
CA MET A 68 26.78 -23.29 -11.03
C MET A 68 25.29 -23.49 -11.40
N ALA A 69 24.63 -22.48 -11.94
CA ALA A 69 23.25 -22.60 -12.38
C ALA A 69 23.11 -23.55 -13.58
N HIS A 70 24.05 -23.44 -14.53
CA HIS A 70 24.10 -24.32 -15.69
C HIS A 70 24.31 -25.79 -15.30
N ASP A 71 25.19 -26.08 -14.33
CA ASP A 71 25.45 -27.43 -13.84
C ASP A 71 24.21 -28.07 -13.19
N LEU A 72 23.31 -27.25 -12.65
CA LEU A 72 22.00 -27.67 -12.12
C LEU A 72 20.89 -27.72 -13.19
N GLY A 73 21.20 -27.38 -14.44
CA GLY A 73 20.19 -27.32 -15.52
C GLY A 73 19.17 -26.18 -15.36
N VAL A 74 19.55 -25.11 -14.64
CA VAL A 74 18.68 -23.98 -14.32
C VAL A 74 19.04 -22.76 -15.16
N SER A 75 18.02 -22.04 -15.67
CA SER A 75 18.23 -20.79 -16.39
C SER A 75 18.84 -19.71 -15.49
N PHE A 76 19.71 -18.88 -16.06
CA PHE A 76 20.42 -17.82 -15.32
C PHE A 76 20.04 -16.44 -15.83
N TYR A 77 19.64 -15.55 -14.91
CA TYR A 77 19.41 -14.14 -15.17
C TYR A 77 20.31 -13.29 -14.28
N THR A 78 20.90 -12.24 -14.83
CA THR A 78 21.74 -11.31 -14.10
C THR A 78 21.39 -9.86 -14.40
N THR A 79 21.51 -9.01 -13.40
CA THR A 79 21.41 -7.56 -13.53
C THR A 79 22.52 -6.88 -12.76
N LYS A 80 23.09 -5.80 -13.32
CA LYS A 80 24.12 -4.99 -12.67
C LYS A 80 23.48 -3.76 -12.07
N LEU A 81 23.81 -3.47 -10.82
CA LEU A 81 23.37 -2.26 -10.14
C LEU A 81 24.42 -1.16 -10.34
N ASP A 82 23.97 0.01 -10.75
CA ASP A 82 24.82 1.22 -10.77
C ASP A 82 24.70 1.94 -9.41
N LEU A 83 25.58 1.57 -8.49
CA LEU A 83 25.67 2.18 -7.15
C LEU A 83 26.73 3.28 -7.07
N GLN A 84 27.15 3.86 -8.20
CA GLN A 84 28.17 4.91 -8.22
C GLN A 84 27.71 6.10 -7.37
N ASN A 85 28.55 6.45 -6.36
CA ASN A 85 28.41 7.61 -5.47
C ASN A 85 27.46 7.52 -4.26
N SER A 86 26.93 6.37 -3.87
CA SER A 86 26.20 6.25 -2.62
C SER A 86 27.03 5.60 -1.51
N SER A 87 26.92 6.10 -0.28
CA SER A 87 27.39 5.36 0.89
C SER A 87 26.57 4.06 0.98
N VAL A 88 27.20 2.94 0.67
CA VAL A 88 26.53 1.64 0.57
C VAL A 88 26.08 1.18 1.96
N SER A 89 24.78 1.28 2.23
CA SER A 89 24.17 0.72 3.43
C SER A 89 23.47 -0.61 3.11
N GLU A 90 23.29 -1.45 4.13
CA GLU A 90 22.56 -2.73 3.99
C GLU A 90 21.12 -2.51 3.48
N ASP A 91 20.47 -1.43 3.90
CA ASP A 91 19.10 -1.10 3.47
C ASP A 91 19.06 -0.76 1.97
N ILE A 92 20.04 0.03 1.45
CA ILE A 92 20.16 0.36 0.02
C ILE A 92 20.35 -0.90 -0.83
N LEU A 93 21.26 -1.79 -0.42
CA LEU A 93 21.49 -3.06 -1.12
C LEU A 93 20.25 -3.95 -1.12
N ARG A 94 19.53 -3.94 -0.02
CA ARG A 94 18.27 -4.67 0.11
C ARG A 94 17.20 -4.12 -0.82
N GLU A 95 16.98 -2.82 -0.85
CA GLU A 95 16.02 -2.15 -1.75
C GLU A 95 16.34 -2.41 -3.21
N ALA A 96 17.61 -2.24 -3.60
CA ALA A 96 18.08 -2.52 -4.95
C ALA A 96 17.84 -3.98 -5.37
N ARG A 97 18.03 -4.93 -4.45
CA ARG A 97 17.73 -6.34 -4.68
C ARG A 97 16.24 -6.58 -4.94
N TYR A 98 15.36 -5.99 -4.12
CA TYR A 98 13.92 -6.15 -4.33
C TYR A 98 13.45 -5.49 -5.62
N LYS A 99 14.04 -4.34 -5.99
CA LYS A 99 13.77 -3.68 -7.27
C LYS A 99 14.18 -4.58 -8.45
N ALA A 100 15.37 -5.19 -8.41
CA ALA A 100 15.82 -6.12 -9.43
C ALA A 100 14.88 -7.34 -9.57
N PHE A 101 14.34 -7.86 -8.46
CA PHE A 101 13.33 -8.92 -8.51
C PHE A 101 12.03 -8.44 -9.17
N GLN A 102 11.59 -7.21 -8.89
CA GLN A 102 10.39 -6.63 -9.50
C GLN A 102 10.58 -6.39 -11.02
N GLU A 103 11.77 -5.97 -11.45
CA GLU A 103 12.09 -5.77 -12.86
C GLU A 103 12.14 -7.10 -13.66
N TRP A 104 12.56 -8.18 -13.01
CA TRP A 104 12.59 -9.50 -13.63
C TRP A 104 11.20 -10.16 -13.69
N ALA A 105 10.41 -10.02 -12.64
CA ALA A 105 9.19 -10.80 -12.46
C ALA A 105 8.00 -10.21 -13.22
N GLN A 106 7.09 -11.11 -13.61
CA GLN A 106 5.77 -10.82 -14.16
C GLN A 106 4.68 -11.28 -13.19
N GLU A 107 3.43 -10.95 -13.50
CA GLU A 107 2.29 -11.45 -12.74
C GLU A 107 2.24 -13.00 -12.84
N GLY A 108 2.06 -13.67 -11.71
CA GLY A 108 2.09 -15.13 -11.65
C GLY A 108 3.46 -15.74 -11.31
N ASP A 109 4.52 -14.94 -11.20
CA ASP A 109 5.84 -15.42 -10.81
C ASP A 109 6.01 -15.51 -9.27
N LEU A 110 6.92 -16.39 -8.85
CA LEU A 110 7.34 -16.54 -7.46
C LEU A 110 8.82 -16.22 -7.30
N ILE A 111 9.19 -15.51 -6.23
CA ILE A 111 10.57 -15.30 -5.84
C ILE A 111 10.89 -16.11 -4.58
N CYS A 112 11.87 -17.00 -4.68
CA CYS A 112 12.39 -17.77 -3.54
C CYS A 112 13.70 -17.14 -3.04
N THR A 113 13.86 -17.04 -1.71
CA THR A 113 15.08 -16.53 -1.09
C THR A 113 15.54 -17.44 0.04
N ALA A 114 16.84 -17.59 0.21
CA ALA A 114 17.48 -18.54 1.10
C ALA A 114 17.61 -18.07 2.57
N HIS A 115 16.66 -17.23 3.04
CA HIS A 115 16.67 -16.84 4.45
C HIS A 115 16.41 -18.07 5.34
N HIS A 116 17.24 -18.23 6.36
CA HIS A 116 17.23 -19.38 7.24
C HIS A 116 16.94 -19.00 8.71
N LYS A 117 16.94 -19.96 9.61
CA LYS A 117 16.58 -19.80 11.01
C LYS A 117 17.45 -18.77 11.75
N ASP A 118 18.75 -18.73 11.45
CA ASP A 118 19.64 -17.78 12.08
C ASP A 118 19.33 -16.33 11.61
N ASP A 119 18.99 -16.12 10.34
CA ASP A 119 18.52 -14.81 9.83
C ASP A 119 17.22 -14.37 10.51
N GLN A 120 16.37 -15.32 10.86
CA GLN A 120 15.15 -15.07 11.61
C GLN A 120 15.47 -14.50 13.00
N LEU A 121 16.39 -15.15 13.72
CA LEU A 121 16.83 -14.71 15.05
C LEU A 121 17.50 -13.33 14.99
N GLU A 122 18.38 -13.12 14.03
CA GLU A 122 19.03 -11.81 13.79
C GLU A 122 17.99 -10.70 13.53
N THR A 123 17.00 -10.98 12.68
CA THR A 123 15.97 -10.01 12.34
C THR A 123 15.09 -9.66 13.55
N ILE A 124 14.69 -10.65 14.34
CA ILE A 124 13.87 -10.43 15.54
C ILE A 124 14.67 -9.60 16.55
N PHE A 125 15.92 -9.98 16.81
CA PHE A 125 16.78 -9.28 17.75
C PHE A 125 17.09 -7.85 17.30
N PHE A 126 17.43 -7.66 16.03
CA PHE A 126 17.68 -6.34 15.46
C PHE A 126 16.46 -5.40 15.57
N ARG A 127 15.26 -5.93 15.26
CA ARG A 127 14.02 -5.15 15.40
C ARG A 127 13.71 -4.83 16.87
N LEU A 128 13.97 -5.79 17.79
CA LEU A 128 13.81 -5.56 19.23
C LEU A 128 14.70 -4.41 19.71
N MET A 129 15.98 -4.39 19.29
CA MET A 129 16.93 -3.33 19.67
C MET A 129 16.54 -1.94 19.10
N ARG A 130 15.84 -1.91 17.98
CA ARG A 130 15.35 -0.65 17.37
C ARG A 130 13.96 -0.21 17.89
N GLY A 131 13.38 -0.95 18.82
CA GLY A 131 12.05 -0.69 19.33
C GLY A 131 10.96 -1.07 18.32
N THR A 132 10.39 -2.25 18.45
CA THR A 132 9.33 -2.74 17.57
C THR A 132 8.10 -3.15 18.36
N GLY A 133 6.93 -3.11 17.71
CA GLY A 133 5.71 -3.72 18.21
C GLY A 133 5.65 -5.23 17.93
N ILE A 134 4.54 -5.85 18.31
CA ILE A 134 4.27 -7.29 18.14
C ILE A 134 4.47 -7.72 16.68
N GLU A 135 4.02 -6.92 15.71
CA GLU A 135 4.16 -7.22 14.28
C GLU A 135 5.63 -7.45 13.87
N GLY A 136 6.55 -6.62 14.37
CA GLY A 136 7.96 -6.76 14.02
C GLY A 136 8.63 -7.96 14.70
N LEU A 137 8.12 -8.41 15.85
CA LEU A 137 8.62 -9.57 16.57
C LEU A 137 8.26 -10.91 15.90
N LYS A 138 7.32 -10.93 14.96
CA LYS A 138 7.04 -12.12 14.12
C LYS A 138 8.25 -12.55 13.28
N GLY A 139 9.21 -11.65 13.08
CA GLY A 139 10.38 -11.89 12.25
C GLY A 139 10.10 -11.84 10.75
N ILE A 140 10.76 -12.70 9.97
CA ILE A 140 10.62 -12.79 8.52
C ILE A 140 9.48 -13.78 8.21
N PRO A 141 8.44 -13.39 7.45
CA PRO A 141 7.37 -14.32 7.08
C PRO A 141 7.85 -15.34 6.04
N ALA A 142 7.40 -16.60 6.13
CA ALA A 142 7.70 -17.64 5.14
C ALA A 142 7.11 -17.23 3.76
N TRP A 143 5.88 -16.76 3.75
CA TRP A 143 5.19 -16.25 2.56
C TRP A 143 4.94 -14.75 2.70
N ARG A 144 5.15 -14.00 1.63
CA ARG A 144 4.84 -12.56 1.56
C ARG A 144 4.38 -12.19 0.17
N LYS A 145 3.30 -11.42 0.07
CA LYS A 145 2.95 -10.67 -1.14
C LYS A 145 3.39 -9.22 -0.99
N SER A 146 4.02 -8.67 -2.02
CA SER A 146 4.46 -7.27 -2.05
C SER A 146 4.54 -6.79 -3.49
N SER A 147 3.93 -5.65 -3.80
CA SER A 147 3.93 -5.06 -5.16
C SER A 147 3.50 -6.05 -6.25
N GLY A 148 2.45 -6.82 -6.00
CA GLY A 148 1.94 -7.84 -6.96
C GLY A 148 2.72 -9.15 -6.99
N LEU A 149 3.91 -9.24 -6.37
CA LEU A 149 4.75 -10.43 -6.39
C LEU A 149 4.60 -11.29 -5.12
N SER A 150 4.74 -12.59 -5.31
CA SER A 150 4.82 -13.58 -4.23
C SER A 150 6.29 -13.87 -3.89
N TYR A 151 6.58 -13.92 -2.59
CA TYR A 151 7.90 -14.28 -2.07
C TYR A 151 7.76 -15.48 -1.15
N PHE A 152 8.68 -16.45 -1.28
CA PHE A 152 8.75 -17.64 -0.43
C PHE A 152 10.14 -17.85 0.16
N ARG A 153 10.20 -18.34 1.39
CA ARG A 153 11.45 -18.58 2.15
C ARG A 153 11.39 -19.97 2.78
N PRO A 154 11.78 -20.99 2.03
CA PRO A 154 11.62 -22.36 2.48
C PRO A 154 12.54 -22.75 3.63
N PHE A 155 13.62 -21.99 3.89
CA PHE A 155 14.65 -22.36 4.86
C PHE A 155 14.48 -21.75 6.26
N LEU A 156 13.39 -21.07 6.55
CA LEU A 156 13.22 -20.39 7.84
C LEU A 156 13.24 -21.34 9.07
N ASP A 157 12.97 -22.61 8.88
CA ASP A 157 13.03 -23.62 9.94
C ASP A 157 14.37 -24.33 10.02
N PHE A 158 15.28 -24.13 9.04
CA PHE A 158 16.60 -24.76 8.99
C PHE A 158 17.67 -23.82 9.53
N THR A 159 18.62 -24.37 10.29
CA THR A 159 19.80 -23.64 10.75
C THR A 159 20.86 -23.57 9.65
N LYS A 160 21.74 -22.55 9.69
CA LYS A 160 22.89 -22.47 8.80
C LYS A 160 23.79 -23.71 8.87
N LYS A 161 23.90 -24.34 10.06
CA LYS A 161 24.66 -25.57 10.26
C LYS A 161 24.06 -26.73 9.44
N GLU A 162 22.75 -26.89 9.45
CA GLU A 162 22.07 -27.93 8.65
C GLU A 162 22.24 -27.72 7.15
N LEU A 163 22.21 -26.45 6.68
CA LEU A 163 22.50 -26.12 5.29
C LEU A 163 23.95 -26.43 4.91
N LEU A 164 24.91 -26.13 5.79
CA LEU A 164 26.32 -26.47 5.59
C LEU A 164 26.53 -28.00 5.53
N GLU A 165 25.95 -28.74 6.44
CA GLU A 165 26.01 -30.22 6.44
C GLU A 165 25.45 -30.80 5.14
N TYR A 166 24.32 -30.28 4.64
CA TYR A 166 23.75 -30.66 3.36
C TYR A 166 24.73 -30.38 2.20
N ALA A 167 25.33 -29.19 2.14
CA ALA A 167 26.28 -28.82 1.10
C ALA A 167 27.53 -29.71 1.09
N LEU A 168 28.06 -30.03 2.26
CA LEU A 168 29.23 -30.89 2.41
C LEU A 168 28.95 -32.33 1.97
N ILE A 169 27.80 -32.90 2.34
CA ILE A 169 27.38 -34.26 1.93
C ILE A 169 27.24 -34.33 0.40
N ASN A 170 26.72 -33.28 -0.23
CA ASN A 170 26.53 -33.23 -1.67
C ASN A 170 27.73 -32.67 -2.43
N LYS A 171 28.86 -32.41 -1.75
CA LYS A 171 30.12 -31.90 -2.34
C LYS A 171 29.91 -30.60 -3.14
N MET A 172 29.05 -29.74 -2.64
CA MET A 172 28.75 -28.47 -3.30
C MET A 172 29.87 -27.45 -3.05
N GLU A 173 30.20 -26.69 -4.06
CA GLU A 173 31.10 -25.52 -3.95
C GLU A 173 30.26 -24.25 -3.79
N TRP A 174 30.79 -23.25 -3.10
CA TRP A 174 30.15 -21.94 -2.96
C TRP A 174 31.17 -20.82 -2.90
N ILE A 175 30.69 -19.60 -3.10
CA ILE A 175 31.51 -18.39 -3.02
C ILE A 175 31.48 -17.87 -1.58
N GLU A 176 32.62 -17.62 -0.98
CA GLU A 176 32.73 -16.92 0.29
C GLU A 176 32.99 -15.45 0.06
N ASP A 177 32.07 -14.60 0.53
CA ASP A 177 32.18 -13.13 0.44
C ASP A 177 32.78 -12.61 1.76
N GLU A 178 33.98 -12.02 1.70
CA GLU A 178 34.66 -11.48 2.87
C GLU A 178 33.87 -10.37 3.57
N SER A 179 32.98 -9.68 2.87
CA SER A 179 32.12 -8.64 3.45
C SER A 179 31.17 -9.17 4.56
N ASN A 180 30.92 -10.47 4.61
CA ASN A 180 30.13 -11.11 5.67
C ASN A 180 30.80 -11.02 7.06
N PHE A 181 32.06 -10.73 7.12
CA PHE A 181 32.82 -10.56 8.38
C PHE A 181 32.96 -9.08 8.79
N ASP A 182 32.55 -8.13 7.95
CA ASP A 182 32.66 -6.71 8.28
C ASP A 182 31.60 -6.32 9.33
N ILE A 183 32.06 -6.09 10.56
CA ILE A 183 31.23 -5.72 11.73
C ILE A 183 30.67 -4.30 11.67
N LYS A 184 31.03 -3.50 10.66
CA LYS A 184 30.35 -2.20 10.42
C LYS A 184 28.89 -2.38 10.09
N PHE A 185 28.51 -3.50 9.49
CA PHE A 185 27.11 -3.85 9.28
C PHE A 185 26.47 -4.40 10.55
N SER A 186 25.37 -3.82 10.96
CA SER A 186 24.70 -4.15 12.23
C SER A 186 24.35 -5.63 12.36
N ARG A 187 23.96 -6.30 11.27
CA ARG A 187 23.68 -7.75 11.30
C ARG A 187 24.93 -8.60 11.49
N ASN A 188 26.01 -8.24 10.80
CA ASN A 188 27.29 -8.94 10.99
C ASN A 188 27.80 -8.76 12.41
N PHE A 189 27.63 -7.57 13.01
CA PHE A 189 27.95 -7.34 14.42
C PHE A 189 27.14 -8.23 15.35
N ILE A 190 25.82 -8.31 15.13
CA ILE A 190 24.94 -9.18 15.93
C ILE A 190 25.38 -10.64 15.79
N ARG A 191 25.58 -11.13 14.58
CA ARG A 191 25.96 -12.51 14.25
C ARG A 191 27.32 -12.88 14.83
N ASN A 192 28.33 -12.06 14.62
CA ASN A 192 29.71 -12.41 14.89
C ASN A 192 30.19 -12.01 16.30
N SER A 193 29.55 -11.03 16.94
CA SER A 193 29.96 -10.51 18.25
C SER A 193 28.92 -10.73 19.34
N VAL A 194 27.65 -10.39 19.10
CA VAL A 194 26.63 -10.39 20.14
C VAL A 194 26.07 -11.79 20.41
N PHE A 195 25.67 -12.51 19.38
CA PHE A 195 25.07 -13.84 19.51
C PHE A 195 26.00 -14.86 20.15
N PRO A 196 27.30 -14.94 19.82
CA PRO A 196 28.20 -15.85 20.52
C PRO A 196 28.27 -15.60 22.02
N LEU A 197 28.26 -14.34 22.45
CA LEU A 197 28.22 -13.99 23.88
C LEU A 197 26.90 -14.40 24.52
N LEU A 198 25.77 -14.12 23.90
CA LEU A 198 24.45 -14.48 24.41
C LEU A 198 24.30 -16.01 24.54
N VAL A 199 24.70 -16.74 23.52
CA VAL A 199 24.65 -18.23 23.56
C VAL A 199 25.58 -18.80 24.62
N LYS A 200 26.75 -18.20 24.83
CA LYS A 200 27.69 -18.61 25.88
C LYS A 200 27.07 -18.51 27.27
N TYR A 201 26.37 -17.42 27.57
CA TYR A 201 25.76 -17.19 28.89
C TYR A 201 24.34 -17.77 29.02
N TRP A 202 23.61 -17.81 27.92
CA TRP A 202 22.24 -18.32 27.82
C TRP A 202 22.10 -19.29 26.63
N PRO A 203 22.49 -20.57 26.79
CA PRO A 203 22.45 -21.54 25.67
C PRO A 203 21.05 -21.71 25.04
N GLY A 204 19.97 -21.38 25.79
CA GLY A 204 18.59 -21.38 25.32
C GLY A 204 18.14 -20.11 24.54
N PHE A 205 19.00 -19.09 24.41
CA PHE A 205 18.65 -17.81 23.85
C PHE A 205 17.89 -17.88 22.49
N GLY A 206 18.41 -18.67 21.54
CA GLY A 206 17.77 -18.85 20.25
C GLY A 206 16.36 -19.46 20.35
N LYS A 207 16.17 -20.46 21.24
CA LYS A 207 14.84 -21.04 21.48
C LYS A 207 13.88 -20.04 22.11
N SER A 208 14.36 -19.21 23.04
CA SER A 208 13.55 -18.15 23.67
C SER A 208 13.09 -17.10 22.67
N LEU A 209 13.95 -16.66 21.75
CA LEU A 209 13.56 -15.73 20.67
C LEU A 209 12.55 -16.35 19.70
N GLN A 210 12.71 -17.64 19.36
CA GLN A 210 11.74 -18.34 18.53
C GLN A 210 10.38 -18.46 19.20
N PHE A 211 10.37 -18.80 20.49
CA PHE A 211 9.13 -18.84 21.28
C PHE A 211 8.45 -17.47 21.26
N LEU A 212 9.19 -16.39 21.55
CA LEU A 212 8.66 -15.02 21.50
C LEU A 212 8.07 -14.70 20.12
N SER A 213 8.74 -15.09 19.05
CA SER A 213 8.24 -14.86 17.67
C SER A 213 6.94 -15.61 17.38
N LYS A 214 6.81 -16.85 17.85
CA LYS A 214 5.57 -17.63 17.72
C LYS A 214 4.43 -17.00 18.50
N GLU A 215 4.66 -16.64 19.76
CA GLU A 215 3.66 -15.95 20.59
C GLU A 215 3.23 -14.61 19.99
N ALA A 216 4.19 -13.84 19.45
CA ALA A 216 3.89 -12.61 18.71
C ALA A 216 3.03 -12.87 17.47
N SER A 217 3.28 -13.97 16.75
CA SER A 217 2.51 -14.36 15.58
C SER A 217 1.06 -14.72 15.93
N TYR A 218 0.86 -15.50 16.99
CA TYR A 218 -0.48 -15.84 17.47
C TYR A 218 -1.24 -14.61 17.96
N SER A 219 -0.58 -13.76 18.75
CA SER A 219 -1.19 -12.53 19.25
C SER A 219 -1.58 -11.60 18.10
N GLN A 220 -0.74 -11.47 17.08
CA GLN A 220 -1.05 -10.65 15.90
C GLN A 220 -2.22 -11.23 15.10
N SER A 221 -2.32 -12.54 14.94
CA SER A 221 -3.45 -13.17 14.24
C SER A 221 -4.78 -12.83 14.91
N ILE A 222 -4.84 -12.88 16.25
CA ILE A 222 -6.02 -12.47 17.02
C ILE A 222 -6.34 -10.98 16.80
N LEU A 223 -5.32 -10.11 16.85
CA LEU A 223 -5.49 -8.67 16.61
C LEU A 223 -5.98 -8.39 15.19
N ASP A 224 -5.48 -9.13 14.21
CA ASP A 224 -5.88 -9.01 12.81
C ASP A 224 -7.35 -9.44 12.60
N GLU A 225 -7.79 -10.52 13.23
CA GLU A 225 -9.18 -10.99 13.19
C GLU A 225 -10.12 -9.97 13.83
N ILE A 226 -9.78 -9.50 15.05
CA ILE A 226 -10.58 -8.48 15.75
C ILE A 226 -10.66 -7.21 14.92
N SER A 227 -9.54 -6.70 14.40
CA SER A 227 -9.54 -5.45 13.64
C SER A 227 -10.29 -5.56 12.32
N LYS A 228 -10.30 -6.74 11.68
CA LYS A 228 -11.09 -7.00 10.48
C LYS A 228 -12.59 -6.88 10.78
N ASN A 229 -13.06 -7.59 11.80
CA ASN A 229 -14.46 -7.57 12.20
C ASN A 229 -14.91 -6.16 12.64
N ASP A 230 -14.05 -5.47 13.40
CA ASP A 230 -14.32 -4.10 13.85
C ASP A 230 -14.44 -3.15 12.65
N LEU A 231 -13.53 -3.24 11.69
CA LEU A 231 -13.50 -2.41 10.50
C LEU A 231 -14.74 -2.63 9.63
N GLU A 232 -15.08 -3.89 9.35
CA GLU A 232 -16.28 -4.26 8.59
C GLU A 232 -17.55 -3.71 9.24
N SER A 233 -17.66 -3.77 10.58
CA SER A 233 -18.82 -3.24 11.31
C SER A 233 -18.94 -1.72 11.27
N CYS A 234 -17.82 -1.00 11.08
CA CYS A 234 -17.76 0.45 11.08
C CYS A 234 -17.86 1.09 9.70
N ARG A 235 -17.59 0.34 8.63
CA ARG A 235 -17.71 0.86 7.25
C ARG A 235 -19.14 1.30 6.94
N LEU A 236 -19.26 2.30 6.09
CA LEU A 236 -20.52 2.75 5.51
C LEU A 236 -20.66 2.13 4.13
N ASP A 237 -21.78 1.43 3.90
CA ASP A 237 -22.25 0.85 2.63
C ASP A 237 -21.20 0.71 1.51
N SER A 238 -20.30 -0.25 1.58
CA SER A 238 -19.26 -0.54 0.56
C SER A 238 -18.19 0.54 0.37
N SER A 239 -18.25 1.64 1.12
CA SER A 239 -17.25 2.74 1.03
C SER A 239 -16.03 2.49 1.91
N GLN A 240 -14.96 3.26 1.68
CA GLN A 240 -13.77 3.27 2.54
C GLN A 240 -13.96 4.11 3.81
N GLU A 241 -15.10 4.75 3.95
CA GLU A 241 -15.45 5.67 5.02
C GLU A 241 -15.88 4.94 6.29
N LEU A 242 -15.62 5.55 7.45
CA LEU A 242 -15.97 4.96 8.74
C LEU A 242 -16.99 5.79 9.51
N SER A 243 -17.99 5.13 10.09
CA SER A 243 -18.94 5.72 11.02
C SER A 243 -18.28 6.03 12.36
N VAL A 244 -18.14 7.31 12.70
CA VAL A 244 -17.57 7.75 13.98
C VAL A 244 -18.35 7.24 15.18
N PRO A 245 -19.73 7.23 15.19
CA PRO A 245 -20.50 6.63 16.28
C PRO A 245 -20.15 5.17 16.53
N LYS A 246 -20.05 4.36 15.45
CA LYS A 246 -19.71 2.94 15.57
C LYS A 246 -18.29 2.73 16.09
N VAL A 247 -17.31 3.48 15.54
CA VAL A 247 -15.91 3.43 16.00
C VAL A 247 -15.79 3.83 17.48
N SER A 248 -16.53 4.85 17.90
CA SER A 248 -16.50 5.36 19.29
C SER A 248 -17.09 4.40 20.33
N MET A 249 -17.76 3.34 19.93
CA MET A 249 -18.26 2.29 20.82
C MET A 249 -17.14 1.37 21.31
N PHE A 250 -16.03 1.30 20.60
CA PHE A 250 -14.92 0.44 20.96
C PHE A 250 -14.01 1.04 22.04
N SER A 251 -13.29 0.17 22.74
CA SER A 251 -12.23 0.60 23.67
C SER A 251 -11.08 1.28 22.90
N ARG A 252 -10.32 2.15 23.57
CA ARG A 252 -9.15 2.83 22.97
C ARG A 252 -8.20 1.87 22.23
N HIS A 253 -7.95 0.69 22.80
CA HIS A 253 -7.06 -0.30 22.21
C HIS A 253 -7.63 -0.89 20.91
N ARG A 254 -8.95 -1.15 20.86
CA ARG A 254 -9.63 -1.62 19.65
C ARG A 254 -9.69 -0.54 18.59
N ILE A 255 -9.99 0.72 18.95
CA ILE A 255 -9.93 1.86 18.01
C ILE A 255 -8.53 1.98 17.40
N ARG A 256 -7.47 1.89 18.21
CA ARG A 256 -6.10 1.94 17.70
C ARG A 256 -5.81 0.82 16.72
N ASN A 257 -6.21 -0.41 17.01
CA ASN A 257 -6.02 -1.57 16.16
C ASN A 257 -6.81 -1.45 14.84
N LEU A 258 -8.06 -0.99 14.91
CA LEU A 258 -8.92 -0.70 13.76
C LEU A 258 -8.31 0.36 12.85
N LEU A 259 -7.87 1.50 13.41
CA LEU A 259 -7.24 2.59 12.64
C LEU A 259 -5.96 2.12 11.95
N TYR A 260 -5.13 1.33 12.64
CA TYR A 260 -3.91 0.77 12.07
C TYR A 260 -4.24 -0.08 10.84
N ARG A 261 -5.22 -0.98 10.94
CA ARG A 261 -5.67 -1.81 9.83
C ARG A 261 -6.24 -1.00 8.68
N TRP A 262 -7.19 -0.10 8.99
CA TRP A 262 -7.85 0.74 7.98
C TRP A 262 -6.85 1.54 7.15
N LEU A 263 -5.89 2.20 7.79
CA LEU A 263 -4.86 2.98 7.11
C LEU A 263 -3.89 2.13 6.30
N THR A 264 -3.54 0.94 6.81
CA THR A 264 -2.65 0.01 6.09
C THR A 264 -3.32 -0.54 4.82
N GLU A 265 -4.62 -0.85 4.88
CA GLU A 265 -5.38 -1.33 3.72
C GLU A 265 -5.61 -0.22 2.69
N SER A 266 -5.90 1.00 3.15
CA SER A 266 -6.31 2.10 2.26
C SER A 266 -5.14 2.86 1.64
N SER A 267 -3.99 2.96 2.32
CA SER A 267 -2.93 3.90 1.91
C SER A 267 -1.50 3.49 2.25
N SER A 268 -1.28 2.32 2.84
CA SER A 268 0.02 1.87 3.36
C SER A 268 0.68 2.85 4.37
N ILE A 269 -0.09 3.76 4.95
CA ILE A 269 0.36 4.75 5.93
C ILE A 269 0.42 4.13 7.32
N ARG A 270 1.47 4.46 8.07
CA ARG A 270 1.62 4.08 9.48
C ARG A 270 1.59 5.32 10.37
N LEU A 271 0.65 5.34 11.31
CA LEU A 271 0.58 6.40 12.31
C LEU A 271 1.72 6.31 13.33
N SER A 272 2.25 7.45 13.72
CA SER A 272 3.03 7.56 14.95
C SER A 272 2.12 7.36 16.18
N VAL A 273 2.73 7.03 17.32
CA VAL A 273 1.98 6.89 18.58
C VAL A 273 1.22 8.18 18.90
N LYS A 274 1.85 9.34 18.69
CA LYS A 274 1.24 10.66 18.96
C LYS A 274 0.02 10.90 18.07
N GLN A 275 0.12 10.64 16.77
CA GLN A 275 -0.99 10.80 15.82
C GLN A 275 -2.15 9.87 16.15
N SER A 276 -1.88 8.61 16.47
CA SER A 276 -2.93 7.66 16.85
C SER A 276 -3.67 8.08 18.13
N GLU A 277 -2.97 8.58 19.14
CA GLU A 277 -3.59 9.10 20.36
C GLU A 277 -4.42 10.36 20.11
N GLU A 278 -3.97 11.26 19.25
CA GLU A 278 -4.72 12.45 18.85
C GLU A 278 -6.05 12.06 18.16
N ILE A 279 -6.00 11.15 17.18
CA ILE A 279 -7.20 10.67 16.48
C ILE A 279 -8.15 9.99 17.47
N ILE A 280 -7.65 9.10 18.33
CA ILE A 280 -8.46 8.39 19.32
C ILE A 280 -9.15 9.38 20.28
N ASN A 281 -8.43 10.39 20.73
CA ASN A 281 -9.01 11.42 21.63
C ASN A 281 -10.14 12.19 20.94
N LEU A 282 -9.97 12.57 19.68
CA LEU A 282 -11.01 13.23 18.89
C LEU A 282 -12.26 12.35 18.73
N LEU A 283 -12.07 11.08 18.40
CA LEU A 283 -13.17 10.13 18.23
C LEU A 283 -13.96 9.87 19.52
N ILE A 284 -13.26 9.80 20.67
CA ILE A 284 -13.91 9.53 21.96
C ILE A 284 -14.60 10.77 22.53
N GLN A 285 -14.04 11.97 22.32
CA GLN A 285 -14.60 13.22 22.90
C GLN A 285 -15.94 13.63 22.28
N LYS A 286 -16.44 12.93 21.24
CA LYS A 286 -17.74 13.17 20.59
C LYS A 286 -18.05 14.65 20.33
N LYS A 287 -17.05 15.44 19.97
CA LYS A 287 -17.26 16.85 19.63
C LYS A 287 -18.06 16.93 18.33
N GLU A 288 -19.32 17.29 18.44
CA GLU A 288 -20.33 17.29 17.38
C GLU A 288 -20.04 18.20 16.18
N SER A 289 -19.06 19.06 16.25
CA SER A 289 -18.89 20.13 15.26
C SER A 289 -17.45 20.42 14.93
N LEU A 290 -16.71 19.48 14.37
CA LEU A 290 -15.38 19.86 13.92
C LEU A 290 -15.06 19.21 12.58
N ASP A 291 -14.98 20.05 11.54
CA ASP A 291 -14.19 19.80 10.33
C ASP A 291 -12.72 19.72 10.75
N HIS A 292 -12.35 18.67 11.49
CA HIS A 292 -10.96 18.46 11.90
C HIS A 292 -10.20 17.81 10.74
N VAL A 293 -9.09 18.40 10.41
CA VAL A 293 -8.14 17.87 9.46
C VAL A 293 -6.90 17.42 10.21
N ILE A 294 -6.56 16.13 10.12
CA ILE A 294 -5.30 15.60 10.62
C ILE A 294 -4.47 15.22 9.41
N LEU A 295 -3.33 15.87 9.24
CA LEU A 295 -2.39 15.57 8.17
C LEU A 295 -1.63 14.28 8.50
N ILE A 296 -1.74 13.29 7.63
CA ILE A 296 -1.04 12.03 7.74
C ILE A 296 -0.15 11.88 6.52
N SER A 297 1.17 11.76 6.71
CA SER A 297 2.11 11.53 5.63
C SER A 297 2.79 10.17 5.77
N SER A 298 3.03 9.49 4.65
CA SER A 298 3.94 8.36 4.59
C SER A 298 5.38 8.83 4.80
N LYS A 299 6.28 7.93 5.20
CA LYS A 299 7.71 8.25 5.35
C LYS A 299 8.36 8.74 4.06
N ASP A 300 7.81 8.37 2.92
CA ASP A 300 8.39 8.64 1.59
C ASP A 300 7.84 9.91 0.93
N ASN A 301 7.08 10.74 1.66
CA ASN A 301 6.44 12.01 1.21
C ASN A 301 5.60 11.93 -0.08
N ASN A 302 5.60 10.82 -0.80
CA ASN A 302 4.88 10.67 -2.06
C ASN A 302 3.40 10.28 -1.90
N ASN A 303 2.99 9.84 -0.69
CA ASN A 303 1.60 9.45 -0.37
C ASN A 303 1.15 10.17 0.90
N SER A 304 0.84 11.44 0.80
CA SER A 304 0.24 12.19 1.90
C SER A 304 -1.29 12.16 1.79
N HIS A 305 -1.94 11.87 2.91
CA HIS A 305 -3.39 11.86 3.00
C HIS A 305 -3.86 12.80 4.11
N ASP A 306 -5.05 13.32 3.94
CA ASP A 306 -5.78 14.05 4.97
C ASP A 306 -6.81 13.11 5.60
N LEU A 307 -6.71 12.91 6.91
CA LEU A 307 -7.79 12.33 7.69
C LEU A 307 -8.76 13.45 8.06
N ARG A 308 -9.99 13.34 7.58
CA ARG A 308 -11.03 14.35 7.79
C ARG A 308 -12.25 13.75 8.47
N MET A 309 -12.85 14.50 9.38
CA MET A 309 -14.11 14.13 10.00
C MET A 309 -15.17 15.14 9.60
N PHE A 310 -16.27 14.64 9.02
CA PHE A 310 -17.41 15.46 8.67
C PHE A 310 -18.70 14.69 8.95
N ARG A 311 -19.65 15.31 9.67
CA ARG A 311 -20.96 14.73 10.02
C ARG A 311 -20.90 13.30 10.57
N GLN A 312 -19.99 13.09 11.52
CA GLN A 312 -19.78 11.79 12.16
C GLN A 312 -19.31 10.67 11.21
N VAL A 313 -18.72 11.06 10.09
CA VAL A 313 -18.04 10.15 9.17
C VAL A 313 -16.56 10.52 9.11
N LEU A 314 -15.72 9.50 9.14
CA LEU A 314 -14.27 9.62 9.01
C LEU A 314 -13.85 9.28 7.59
N TYR A 315 -13.14 10.19 6.94
CA TYR A 315 -12.66 10.11 5.57
C TYR A 315 -11.14 10.05 5.54
N LEU A 316 -10.59 9.23 4.67
CA LEU A 316 -9.19 9.23 4.32
C LEU A 316 -9.07 9.66 2.85
N LEU A 317 -8.55 10.86 2.62
CA LEU A 317 -8.51 11.46 1.30
C LEU A 317 -7.07 11.73 0.87
N PRO A 318 -6.69 11.46 -0.39
CA PRO A 318 -5.40 11.91 -0.91
C PRO A 318 -5.26 13.43 -0.74
N ARG A 319 -4.08 13.89 -0.33
CA ARG A 319 -3.85 15.31 -0.06
C ARG A 319 -4.03 16.18 -1.30
N GLU A 320 -3.65 15.66 -2.45
CA GLU A 320 -3.85 16.34 -3.75
C GLU A 320 -5.32 16.65 -4.01
N TYR A 321 -6.20 15.76 -3.58
CA TYR A 321 -7.65 15.97 -3.66
C TYR A 321 -8.15 17.08 -2.76
N CYS A 322 -7.51 17.26 -1.61
CA CYS A 322 -7.90 18.24 -0.59
C CYS A 322 -7.25 19.62 -0.78
N THR A 323 -6.22 19.72 -1.61
CA THR A 323 -5.63 21.01 -1.98
C THR A 323 -6.61 21.75 -2.88
N VAL A 324 -6.73 23.07 -2.66
CA VAL A 324 -7.55 23.92 -3.53
C VAL A 324 -7.02 23.76 -4.94
N LEU A 325 -7.84 23.20 -5.82
CA LEU A 325 -7.56 23.21 -7.24
C LEU A 325 -7.54 24.67 -7.68
N ASP A 326 -6.54 25.05 -8.46
CA ASP A 326 -6.65 26.27 -9.25
C ASP A 326 -7.98 26.23 -9.98
N GLN A 327 -8.72 27.34 -9.92
CA GLN A 327 -10.05 27.41 -10.52
C GLN A 327 -9.93 26.91 -11.95
N PHE A 328 -10.71 25.89 -12.31
CA PHE A 328 -10.69 25.44 -13.69
C PHE A 328 -11.37 26.49 -14.59
N GLU A 329 -10.77 26.72 -15.75
CA GLU A 329 -11.22 27.70 -16.71
C GLU A 329 -12.65 27.43 -17.20
N GLU A 330 -13.37 28.48 -17.52
CA GLU A 330 -14.71 28.38 -18.08
C GLU A 330 -14.70 27.59 -19.39
N SER A 331 -15.49 26.51 -19.44
CA SER A 331 -15.62 25.65 -20.61
C SER A 331 -17.01 25.75 -21.21
N GLU A 332 -17.11 25.92 -22.54
CA GLU A 332 -18.39 25.85 -23.24
C GLU A 332 -18.88 24.41 -23.35
N TRP A 333 -20.17 24.18 -23.10
CA TRP A 333 -20.79 22.87 -23.16
C TRP A 333 -22.01 22.85 -24.06
N ASN A 334 -21.99 22.02 -25.09
CA ASN A 334 -23.03 21.94 -26.10
C ASN A 334 -24.10 20.86 -25.82
N LEU A 335 -24.02 20.19 -24.67
CA LEU A 335 -24.94 19.10 -24.26
C LEU A 335 -25.08 17.96 -25.29
N LYS A 336 -24.04 17.71 -26.09
CA LYS A 336 -24.01 16.55 -27.01
C LYS A 336 -23.32 15.35 -26.41
N ASN A 337 -22.29 15.60 -25.60
CA ASN A 337 -21.50 14.58 -24.89
C ASN A 337 -21.29 15.03 -23.45
N ASP A 338 -20.94 14.08 -22.59
CA ASP A 338 -20.47 14.40 -21.25
C ASP A 338 -19.25 15.32 -21.29
N LEU A 339 -19.14 16.20 -20.32
CA LEU A 339 -18.02 17.14 -20.21
C LEU A 339 -17.02 16.64 -19.15
N HIS A 340 -15.78 16.45 -19.56
CA HIS A 340 -14.68 16.13 -18.64
C HIS A 340 -14.07 17.42 -18.09
N LEU A 341 -13.97 17.49 -16.77
CA LEU A 341 -13.44 18.61 -16.01
C LEU A 341 -12.23 18.13 -15.18
N PRO A 342 -11.34 19.01 -14.74
CA PRO A 342 -10.25 18.64 -13.83
C PRO A 342 -10.74 18.01 -12.52
N THR A 343 -12.01 18.30 -12.14
CA THR A 343 -12.61 17.81 -10.89
C THR A 343 -13.44 16.55 -11.06
N GLY A 344 -13.63 16.07 -12.28
CA GLY A 344 -14.46 14.90 -12.57
C GLY A 344 -15.23 15.05 -13.88
N LYS A 345 -16.30 14.28 -14.02
CA LYS A 345 -17.10 14.21 -15.25
C LYS A 345 -18.53 14.66 -14.95
N ILE A 346 -19.07 15.56 -15.77
CA ILE A 346 -20.48 15.94 -15.72
C ILE A 346 -21.22 15.38 -16.94
N GLY A 347 -22.26 14.61 -16.66
CA GLY A 347 -23.19 14.07 -17.65
C GLY A 347 -24.55 14.74 -17.59
N PHE A 348 -25.40 14.44 -18.58
CA PHE A 348 -26.74 14.95 -18.64
C PHE A 348 -27.74 13.89 -19.15
N LYS A 349 -29.00 14.05 -18.78
CA LYS A 349 -30.09 13.20 -19.24
C LYS A 349 -31.38 14.01 -19.39
N GLU A 350 -32.12 13.78 -20.46
CA GLU A 350 -33.46 14.35 -20.63
C GLU A 350 -34.46 13.69 -19.65
N THR A 351 -35.29 14.53 -19.02
CA THR A 351 -36.26 14.09 -18.00
C THR A 351 -37.52 14.94 -18.08
N LYS A 352 -38.69 14.34 -17.95
CA LYS A 352 -39.95 15.08 -17.96
C LYS A 352 -40.17 15.78 -16.61
N GLY A 353 -40.54 17.06 -16.66
CA GLY A 353 -40.93 17.86 -15.48
C GLY A 353 -39.78 18.19 -14.51
N LYS A 354 -38.53 17.93 -14.85
CA LYS A 354 -37.37 18.17 -13.95
C LYS A 354 -36.17 18.68 -14.70
N GLY A 355 -35.33 19.45 -14.01
CA GLY A 355 -34.03 19.90 -14.52
C GLY A 355 -34.09 21.24 -15.23
N LEU A 356 -33.05 21.55 -16.03
CA LEU A 356 -32.91 22.75 -16.83
C LEU A 356 -33.87 22.70 -18.02
N SER A 357 -34.70 23.74 -18.23
CA SER A 357 -35.62 23.82 -19.38
C SER A 357 -34.88 23.82 -20.72
N LEU A 358 -35.37 23.09 -21.71
CA LEU A 358 -34.80 23.01 -23.06
C LEU A 358 -34.72 24.38 -23.73
N ILE A 359 -35.62 25.33 -23.43
CA ILE A 359 -35.56 26.72 -23.93
C ILE A 359 -34.25 27.40 -23.52
N HIS A 360 -33.80 27.12 -22.28
CA HIS A 360 -32.54 27.65 -21.77
C HIS A 360 -31.34 26.81 -22.23
N ALA A 361 -31.53 25.52 -22.46
CA ALA A 361 -30.48 24.63 -22.96
C ALA A 361 -30.05 24.93 -24.41
N SER A 362 -30.91 25.64 -25.19
CA SER A 362 -30.57 26.10 -26.55
C SER A 362 -29.67 27.33 -26.56
N LYS A 363 -29.43 27.97 -25.44
CA LYS A 363 -28.55 29.12 -25.28
C LYS A 363 -27.11 28.71 -25.01
N LYS A 364 -26.22 29.74 -24.91
CA LYS A 364 -24.82 29.48 -24.54
C LYS A 364 -24.74 28.92 -23.11
N ILE A 365 -24.29 27.67 -22.99
CA ILE A 365 -24.02 27.04 -21.71
C ILE A 365 -22.52 27.03 -21.47
N THR A 366 -22.13 27.45 -20.28
CA THR A 366 -20.74 27.34 -19.82
C THR A 366 -20.69 26.65 -18.44
N VAL A 367 -19.59 25.97 -18.19
CA VAL A 367 -19.34 25.27 -16.93
C VAL A 367 -18.01 25.78 -16.38
N ARG A 368 -18.01 26.19 -15.12
CA ARG A 368 -16.80 26.63 -14.42
C ARG A 368 -16.81 26.26 -12.95
N GLY A 369 -15.66 26.38 -12.30
CA GLY A 369 -15.50 26.26 -10.88
C GLY A 369 -16.12 27.45 -10.13
N ARG A 370 -16.13 27.33 -8.82
CA ARG A 370 -16.62 28.34 -7.90
C ARG A 370 -15.58 29.44 -7.69
N GLU A 371 -15.95 30.70 -7.85
CA GLU A 371 -15.09 31.87 -7.61
C GLU A 371 -15.35 32.55 -6.25
N GLY A 372 -16.52 32.27 -5.67
CA GLY A 372 -16.99 32.90 -4.45
C GLY A 372 -17.94 34.09 -4.70
N GLY A 373 -18.88 34.26 -3.78
CA GLY A 373 -19.90 35.31 -3.92
C GLY A 373 -21.15 34.92 -4.70
N GLU A 374 -21.17 33.78 -5.33
CA GLU A 374 -22.32 33.28 -6.11
C GLU A 374 -23.58 33.20 -5.25
N ARG A 375 -24.68 33.51 -5.89
CA ARG A 375 -26.02 33.42 -5.30
C ARG A 375 -26.92 32.62 -6.23
N CYS A 376 -27.77 31.79 -5.62
CA CYS A 376 -28.74 30.99 -6.32
C CYS A 376 -30.06 31.00 -5.57
N LYS A 377 -31.16 30.90 -6.30
CA LYS A 377 -32.48 30.55 -5.78
C LYS A 377 -32.81 29.16 -6.33
N PRO A 378 -32.53 28.06 -5.57
CA PRO A 378 -32.94 26.74 -5.99
C PRO A 378 -34.46 26.67 -6.22
N PHE A 379 -34.87 25.85 -7.19
CA PHE A 379 -36.30 25.62 -7.43
C PHE A 379 -37.03 25.18 -6.15
N GLY A 380 -38.20 25.78 -5.90
CA GLY A 380 -38.99 25.52 -4.71
C GLY A 380 -38.58 26.32 -3.46
N ARG A 381 -37.59 27.20 -3.53
CA ARG A 381 -37.28 28.13 -2.42
C ARG A 381 -37.76 29.56 -2.70
N ASP A 382 -38.17 30.26 -1.65
CA ASP A 382 -38.74 31.60 -1.78
C ASP A 382 -37.70 32.70 -2.09
N ARG A 383 -36.45 32.52 -1.63
CA ARG A 383 -35.42 33.57 -1.68
C ARG A 383 -34.09 33.11 -2.23
N SER A 384 -33.39 33.98 -2.93
CA SER A 384 -32.00 33.78 -3.33
C SER A 384 -31.08 33.83 -2.11
N GLN A 385 -30.15 32.86 -2.00
CA GLN A 385 -29.17 32.77 -0.94
C GLN A 385 -27.74 32.67 -1.49
N LYS A 386 -26.72 32.93 -0.63
CA LYS A 386 -25.33 32.69 -0.97
C LYS A 386 -25.10 31.18 -1.19
N LEU A 387 -24.42 30.81 -2.27
CA LEU A 387 -24.12 29.42 -2.61
C LEU A 387 -23.43 28.68 -1.45
N LYS A 388 -22.48 29.33 -0.76
CA LYS A 388 -21.80 28.77 0.43
C LYS A 388 -22.82 28.26 1.48
N LYS A 389 -23.89 29.03 1.75
CA LYS A 389 -24.91 28.66 2.74
C LYS A 389 -25.76 27.48 2.26
N LEU A 390 -26.14 27.49 0.96
CA LEU A 390 -26.92 26.40 0.35
C LEU A 390 -26.15 25.08 0.38
N LEU A 391 -24.84 25.09 0.06
CA LEU A 391 -23.98 23.90 0.10
C LEU A 391 -23.81 23.36 1.53
N GLN A 392 -23.79 24.24 2.54
CA GLN A 392 -23.80 23.83 3.94
C GLN A 392 -25.10 23.17 4.37
N GLU A 393 -26.25 23.73 3.93
CA GLU A 393 -27.59 23.18 4.21
C GLU A 393 -27.83 21.85 3.48
N SER A 394 -27.21 21.64 2.33
CA SER A 394 -27.31 20.40 1.52
C SER A 394 -26.27 19.36 1.88
N ASP A 395 -25.60 19.52 3.01
CA ASP A 395 -24.69 18.52 3.56
C ASP A 395 -23.45 18.21 2.71
N VAL A 396 -23.11 19.11 1.78
CA VAL A 396 -21.90 18.94 0.97
C VAL A 396 -20.66 19.13 1.83
N SER A 397 -19.77 18.15 1.79
CA SER A 397 -18.51 18.20 2.55
C SER A 397 -17.62 19.38 2.10
N PRO A 398 -16.88 20.01 3.02
CA PRO A 398 -16.09 21.21 2.70
C PRO A 398 -15.16 21.06 1.51
N TRP A 399 -14.50 19.92 1.38
CA TRP A 399 -13.56 19.64 0.28
C TRP A 399 -14.20 19.41 -1.08
N LEU A 400 -15.49 19.08 -1.13
CA LEU A 400 -16.24 18.95 -2.37
C LEU A 400 -16.79 20.28 -2.87
N ARG A 401 -17.02 21.26 -1.97
CA ARG A 401 -17.71 22.51 -2.33
C ARG A 401 -17.02 23.31 -3.44
N ASP A 402 -15.71 23.31 -3.47
CA ASP A 402 -14.91 24.05 -4.45
C ASP A 402 -14.61 23.20 -5.71
N ARG A 403 -14.99 21.92 -5.70
CA ARG A 403 -14.86 20.98 -6.82
C ARG A 403 -16.12 20.88 -7.67
N LEU A 404 -17.28 21.27 -7.12
CA LEU A 404 -18.56 21.17 -7.80
C LEU A 404 -18.58 22.06 -9.06
N PRO A 405 -18.95 21.52 -10.25
CA PRO A 405 -19.16 22.32 -11.44
C PRO A 405 -20.40 23.19 -11.32
N LEU A 406 -20.25 24.45 -11.65
CA LEU A 406 -21.34 25.43 -11.74
C LEU A 406 -21.71 25.62 -13.20
N ILE A 407 -22.98 25.43 -13.52
CA ILE A 407 -23.52 25.51 -14.88
C ILE A 407 -24.19 26.87 -15.05
N TYR A 408 -23.74 27.63 -16.06
CA TYR A 408 -24.24 28.95 -16.38
C TYR A 408 -24.94 28.96 -17.73
N VAL A 409 -26.02 29.75 -17.84
CA VAL A 409 -26.72 30.07 -19.09
C VAL A 409 -26.61 31.56 -19.29
N ASP A 410 -26.04 32.00 -20.41
CA ASP A 410 -25.84 33.43 -20.71
C ASP A 410 -25.21 34.21 -19.53
N LYS A 411 -24.20 33.66 -18.86
CA LYS A 411 -23.52 34.21 -17.68
C LYS A 411 -24.31 34.26 -16.37
N GLU A 412 -25.53 33.72 -16.31
CA GLU A 412 -26.29 33.58 -15.07
C GLU A 412 -26.16 32.13 -14.55
N LEU A 413 -26.00 31.95 -13.24
CA LEU A 413 -25.93 30.62 -12.60
C LEU A 413 -27.29 29.91 -12.76
N ALA A 414 -27.30 28.83 -13.51
CA ALA A 414 -28.47 28.05 -13.84
C ALA A 414 -28.59 26.75 -13.03
N ALA A 415 -27.47 26.07 -12.78
CA ALA A 415 -27.48 24.83 -11.97
C ALA A 415 -26.15 24.64 -11.22
N VAL A 416 -26.19 23.82 -10.19
CA VAL A 416 -25.02 23.45 -9.36
C VAL A 416 -24.90 21.95 -9.40
N ALA A 417 -23.96 21.46 -10.20
CA ALA A 417 -23.73 20.03 -10.42
C ALA A 417 -25.08 19.28 -10.60
N ASP A 418 -25.26 18.18 -9.89
CA ASP A 418 -26.49 17.38 -9.81
C ASP A 418 -27.38 17.74 -8.61
N LEU A 419 -26.99 18.78 -7.84
CA LEU A 419 -27.66 19.14 -6.58
C LEU A 419 -28.99 19.85 -6.83
N TRP A 420 -29.02 20.88 -7.67
CA TRP A 420 -30.24 21.64 -7.99
C TRP A 420 -30.10 22.51 -9.22
N VAL A 421 -31.26 22.84 -9.82
CA VAL A 421 -31.39 23.87 -10.84
C VAL A 421 -32.00 25.11 -10.20
N CYS A 422 -31.53 26.31 -10.58
CA CYS A 422 -32.10 27.58 -10.11
C CYS A 422 -33.49 27.82 -10.68
N ASP A 423 -34.39 28.39 -9.85
CA ASP A 423 -35.82 28.57 -10.09
C ASP A 423 -36.15 29.16 -11.47
N LYS A 424 -35.42 30.20 -11.88
CA LYS A 424 -35.55 30.88 -13.20
C LYS A 424 -35.36 29.92 -14.39
N PHE A 425 -34.58 28.87 -14.23
CA PHE A 425 -34.15 27.98 -15.30
C PHE A 425 -34.80 26.59 -15.25
N HIS A 426 -35.63 26.37 -14.24
CA HIS A 426 -36.30 25.07 -14.04
C HIS A 426 -37.39 24.85 -15.10
N THR A 427 -37.54 23.61 -15.54
CA THR A 427 -38.57 23.22 -16.52
C THR A 427 -39.95 23.13 -15.88
N HIS A 428 -41.04 23.31 -16.66
CA HIS A 428 -42.39 23.08 -16.21
C HIS A 428 -42.70 21.57 -16.11
N PRO A 429 -43.69 21.17 -15.26
CA PRO A 429 -44.01 19.75 -15.02
C PRO A 429 -44.34 18.96 -16.28
N GLU A 430 -44.96 19.58 -17.29
CA GLU A 430 -45.35 18.91 -18.53
C GLU A 430 -44.27 18.95 -19.63
N GLU A 431 -43.20 19.69 -19.42
CA GLU A 431 -42.14 19.87 -20.40
C GLU A 431 -40.98 18.94 -20.13
N THR A 432 -40.18 18.72 -21.16
CA THR A 432 -38.89 18.02 -21.03
C THR A 432 -37.81 19.01 -20.58
N GLY A 433 -37.01 18.59 -19.60
CA GLY A 433 -35.84 19.32 -19.14
C GLY A 433 -34.61 18.41 -19.09
N ILE A 434 -33.49 18.98 -18.70
CA ILE A 434 -32.19 18.32 -18.61
C ILE A 434 -31.78 18.22 -17.14
N THR A 435 -31.60 17.01 -16.66
CA THR A 435 -30.98 16.74 -15.36
C THR A 435 -29.51 16.43 -15.54
N PHE A 436 -28.70 16.83 -14.59
CA PHE A 436 -27.27 16.63 -14.59
C PHE A 436 -26.85 15.50 -13.64
N SER A 437 -25.73 14.86 -13.91
CA SER A 437 -25.05 13.93 -13.03
C SER A 437 -23.58 14.29 -12.96
N TRP A 438 -23.02 14.39 -11.76
CA TRP A 438 -21.60 14.68 -11.59
C TRP A 438 -20.92 13.53 -10.85
N THR A 439 -19.83 13.03 -11.44
CA THR A 439 -18.97 12.00 -10.86
C THR A 439 -17.61 12.62 -10.61
N ASP A 440 -17.18 12.62 -9.36
CA ASP A 440 -15.85 13.09 -8.97
C ASP A 440 -14.79 12.06 -9.37
N ASN A 441 -13.61 12.55 -9.78
CA ASN A 441 -12.48 11.70 -10.20
C ASN A 441 -11.80 10.88 -9.09
N ILE A 442 -12.27 10.95 -7.84
CA ILE A 442 -11.87 9.99 -6.78
C ILE A 442 -12.64 8.67 -6.90
N ASN A 443 -13.85 8.72 -7.47
CA ASN A 443 -14.74 7.54 -7.54
C ASN A 443 -14.64 6.81 -8.89
N GLU A 444 -13.70 7.21 -9.73
CA GLU A 444 -13.24 6.46 -10.89
C GLU A 444 -11.97 5.63 -10.54
#